data_a60d3d6ca8fc5df0b206fe76efd3b698
#
_entry.id   a60d3d6ca8fc5df0b206fe76efd3b698
#
_cell.length_a   1.000
_cell.length_b   1.000
_cell.length_c   1.000
_cell.angle_alpha   90.00
_cell.angle_beta   90.00
_cell.angle_gamma   90.00
#
_symmetry.space_group_name_H-M   'P 1'
#
loop_
_entity.id
_entity.type
_entity.pdbx_description
1 polymer ?
#
loop_
_entity_poly.entity_id
_entity_poly.type
_entity_poly.pdbx_seq_one_letter_code
_entity_poly.pdbx_strand_id
1 'polypeptide(L)'
;MHDRSRIDRNRERATLVKSKRSGPTRRAVGTLMVGGLLSTRLTGPDEAYAAPAPTRTEPEGPDHLPRRRVAILDTEISYVDQGEGDPVVFLHGNPTWSYQWRNIIPYLSSRYRCLAPDLVGMGWSGKSPTKAYRFVDHVRYVDAWLDALELTRNVVLVTHDWGAPIGFYRARRHPEQIRAIAYMEAIVAPRRWADFTGGRDRQFRLLRSPEGERLVLDENMFVEIVLPRGILRKLSDEEMEAYRAPYRDRERRLPTLVWPRELPIDGEPADVVAIVDENARWLASSGHLPKLFINGDPGASLSGRLRDLCRTFPNQREVTVKGLHHLQEDSPKEIGEALPDFVAGLRS
;
A
#
# COMPACT_ATOMS: atom_id res chain seq x y z
N MET A 1 29.46 -46.01 -37.85
CA MET A 1 30.22 -46.90 -36.92
C MET A 1 29.72 -46.51 -35.54
N HIS A 2 28.78 -47.21 -35.07
CA HIS A 2 28.75 -48.27 -34.07
C HIS A 2 29.17 -47.73 -32.67
N ASP A 3 28.46 -47.81 -31.61
CA ASP A 3 27.65 -48.94 -31.13
C ASP A 3 26.72 -48.51 -29.97
N ARG A 4 25.65 -49.24 -29.90
CA ARG A 4 24.55 -49.29 -28.91
C ARG A 4 24.97 -50.15 -27.71
N SER A 5 24.35 -49.93 -26.61
CA SER A 5 23.70 -50.99 -25.77
C SER A 5 23.91 -50.68 -24.29
N ARG A 6 23.05 -50.86 -23.39
CA ARG A 6 21.82 -51.59 -23.02
C ARG A 6 21.63 -51.36 -21.53
N ILE A 7 20.48 -50.97 -21.11
CA ILE A 7 19.46 -51.66 -20.32
C ILE A 7 20.05 -52.61 -19.21
N ASP A 8 19.68 -52.34 -17.95
CA ASP A 8 18.93 -53.32 -17.22
C ASP A 8 18.22 -52.79 -15.96
N ARG A 9 17.03 -53.37 -15.75
CA ARG A 9 16.05 -53.12 -14.69
C ARG A 9 16.40 -53.99 -13.48
N ASN A 10 16.01 -53.57 -12.29
CA ASN A 10 15.47 -54.51 -11.34
C ASN A 10 14.47 -53.85 -10.37
N ARG A 11 13.27 -54.40 -10.42
CA ARG A 11 12.18 -54.34 -9.43
C ARG A 11 12.50 -55.34 -8.30
N GLU A 12 12.04 -55.03 -7.13
CA GLU A 12 11.33 -55.95 -6.19
C GLU A 12 11.19 -55.22 -4.85
N ARG A 13 10.06 -55.08 -4.37
CA ARG A 13 8.96 -55.78 -3.71
C ARG A 13 8.78 -55.33 -2.25
N ALA A 14 7.53 -55.05 -2.03
CA ALA A 14 6.87 -54.73 -0.77
C ALA A 14 6.98 -55.86 0.28
N THR A 15 6.90 -55.48 1.55
CA THR A 15 6.32 -56.37 2.57
C THR A 15 5.48 -55.60 3.57
N LEU A 16 4.19 -55.94 3.57
CA LEU A 16 3.18 -55.59 4.56
C LEU A 16 3.41 -56.43 5.83
N VAL A 17 3.28 -55.82 7.01
CA VAL A 17 2.96 -56.56 8.23
C VAL A 17 1.77 -55.90 8.92
N LYS A 18 0.66 -56.60 8.94
CA LYS A 18 -0.53 -56.44 9.80
C LYS A 18 -0.33 -57.20 11.12
N SER A 19 -0.77 -56.65 12.23
CA SER A 19 -1.30 -57.37 13.39
C SER A 19 -1.77 -56.35 14.46
N LYS A 20 -2.84 -56.42 15.06
CA LYS A 20 -4.07 -57.15 15.37
C LYS A 20 -4.68 -56.46 16.60
N ARG A 21 -5.99 -56.44 16.58
CA ARG A 21 -6.92 -55.91 17.62
C ARG A 21 -6.87 -56.76 18.92
N SER A 22 -7.21 -56.10 20.06
CA SER A 22 -8.06 -56.67 21.10
C SER A 22 -8.63 -55.60 22.04
N GLY A 23 -9.93 -55.45 22.10
CA GLY A 23 -10.70 -54.98 23.25
C GLY A 23 -11.44 -56.21 23.84
N PRO A 24 -12.44 -56.10 24.71
CA PRO A 24 -12.76 -55.11 25.77
C PRO A 24 -13.05 -55.79 27.10
N THR A 25 -13.28 -55.08 28.23
CA THR A 25 -14.14 -55.58 29.32
C THR A 25 -14.81 -54.47 30.11
N ARG A 26 -16.13 -54.68 30.27
CA ARG A 26 -17.08 -53.94 31.13
C ARG A 26 -17.03 -54.46 32.54
N ARG A 27 -17.36 -53.60 33.52
CA ARG A 27 -18.29 -53.78 34.66
C ARG A 27 -18.02 -52.65 35.68
N ALA A 28 -18.90 -52.01 36.19
CA ALA A 28 -20.33 -51.85 36.47
C ALA A 28 -20.47 -51.26 37.87
N VAL A 29 -21.37 -50.31 38.02
CA VAL A 29 -22.26 -50.01 39.12
C VAL A 29 -21.74 -49.37 40.41
N GLY A 30 -22.30 -48.20 40.70
CA GLY A 30 -22.33 -47.60 42.04
C GLY A 30 -23.08 -46.25 41.98
N THR A 31 -24.33 -46.30 42.42
CA THR A 31 -25.40 -45.26 42.42
C THR A 31 -25.29 -44.37 43.64
N LEU A 32 -25.95 -43.15 43.54
CA LEU A 32 -26.51 -42.25 44.56
C LEU A 32 -25.55 -41.10 45.02
N MET A 33 -25.95 -39.87 45.17
CA MET A 33 -27.22 -39.12 45.20
C MET A 33 -26.93 -37.62 45.41
N VAL A 34 -27.76 -36.79 44.81
CA VAL A 34 -28.32 -35.51 45.31
C VAL A 34 -27.41 -34.28 45.51
N GLY A 35 -27.70 -33.26 44.78
CA GLY A 35 -27.86 -31.91 45.32
C GLY A 35 -26.96 -30.83 44.76
N GLY A 36 -27.55 -29.91 44.09
CA GLY A 36 -26.93 -28.59 43.92
C GLY A 36 -26.86 -28.10 42.47
N LEU A 37 -27.97 -27.61 41.96
CA LEU A 37 -27.98 -26.70 40.82
C LEU A 37 -27.20 -25.42 41.16
N LEU A 38 -26.00 -25.32 40.74
CA LEU A 38 -25.34 -24.02 40.52
C LEU A 38 -25.11 -23.88 39.01
N SER A 39 -26.00 -23.10 38.40
CA SER A 39 -25.83 -22.62 37.05
C SER A 39 -24.68 -21.61 37.04
N THR A 40 -23.44 -22.07 36.85
CA THR A 40 -22.34 -21.19 36.45
C THR A 40 -22.52 -20.86 34.98
N ARG A 41 -23.05 -19.67 34.70
CA ARG A 41 -22.92 -19.04 33.41
C ARG A 41 -21.41 -18.88 33.16
N LEU A 42 -20.87 -19.67 32.25
CA LEU A 42 -19.61 -19.40 31.60
C LEU A 42 -19.83 -18.19 30.66
N THR A 43 -19.67 -16.99 31.22
CA THR A 43 -19.42 -15.80 30.42
C THR A 43 -17.99 -15.90 29.95
N GLY A 44 -17.79 -16.38 28.71
CA GLY A 44 -16.55 -16.20 28.01
C GLY A 44 -16.30 -14.70 27.78
N PRO A 45 -15.07 -14.24 27.88
CA PRO A 45 -14.79 -12.87 27.55
C PRO A 45 -14.70 -12.73 26.03
N ASP A 46 -15.80 -12.41 25.37
CA ASP A 46 -15.73 -11.61 24.14
C ASP A 46 -15.46 -10.16 24.58
N GLU A 47 -14.29 -9.91 25.10
CA GLU A 47 -13.74 -8.57 25.06
C GLU A 47 -13.36 -8.29 23.61
N ALA A 48 -14.32 -7.75 22.87
CA ALA A 48 -14.02 -7.03 21.64
C ALA A 48 -12.95 -6.00 22.01
N TYR A 49 -11.75 -6.18 21.48
CA TYR A 49 -10.64 -5.24 21.60
C TYR A 49 -11.08 -3.95 20.91
N ALA A 50 -11.72 -3.06 21.66
CA ALA A 50 -12.05 -1.73 21.20
C ALA A 50 -10.71 -1.04 20.90
N ALA A 51 -10.44 -0.77 19.63
CA ALA A 51 -9.28 0.00 19.24
C ALA A 51 -9.27 1.31 20.04
N PRO A 52 -8.12 1.70 20.63
CA PRO A 52 -8.03 2.95 21.37
C PRO A 52 -8.46 4.11 20.48
N ALA A 53 -9.31 5.00 21.01
CA ALA A 53 -9.76 6.17 20.29
C ALA A 53 -8.54 6.99 19.81
N PRO A 54 -8.55 7.50 18.57
CA PRO A 54 -7.43 8.26 18.04
C PRO A 54 -7.18 9.51 18.89
N THR A 55 -5.96 9.65 19.41
CA THR A 55 -5.54 10.82 20.16
C THR A 55 -5.14 11.93 19.21
N ARG A 56 -5.69 13.12 19.42
CA ARG A 56 -5.27 14.33 18.71
C ARG A 56 -3.92 14.75 19.25
N THR A 57 -2.90 14.77 18.42
CA THR A 57 -1.57 15.32 18.73
C THR A 57 -1.42 16.72 18.12
N GLU A 58 -0.63 17.57 18.76
CA GLU A 58 -0.20 18.85 18.17
C GLU A 58 0.44 18.60 16.79
N PRO A 59 0.35 19.58 15.86
CA PRO A 59 0.93 19.41 14.52
C PRO A 59 2.42 19.13 14.61
N GLU A 60 2.81 17.90 14.31
CA GLU A 60 4.19 17.53 14.16
C GLU A 60 4.58 17.70 12.68
N GLY A 61 5.30 18.73 12.37
CA GLY A 61 5.84 18.91 11.03
C GLY A 61 5.49 20.27 10.41
N PRO A 62 6.18 20.60 9.33
CA PRO A 62 6.14 21.93 8.71
C PRO A 62 4.89 22.20 7.88
N ASP A 63 3.98 21.22 7.74
CA ASP A 63 2.77 21.34 6.94
C ASP A 63 1.58 21.99 7.68
N HIS A 64 1.70 22.16 9.00
CA HIS A 64 0.63 22.70 9.86
C HIS A 64 -0.74 21.98 9.75
N LEU A 65 -0.79 20.81 9.11
CA LEU A 65 -2.00 20.00 9.02
C LEU A 65 -2.25 19.25 10.33
N PRO A 66 -3.51 19.15 10.79
CA PRO A 66 -3.85 18.44 12.01
C PRO A 66 -3.53 16.95 11.86
N ARG A 67 -2.75 16.42 12.78
CA ARG A 67 -2.32 15.03 12.80
C ARG A 67 -2.92 14.27 13.96
N ARG A 68 -3.14 12.99 13.71
CA ARG A 68 -3.56 12.01 14.72
C ARG A 68 -2.68 10.78 14.63
N ARG A 69 -2.73 9.95 15.66
CA ARG A 69 -2.09 8.64 15.69
C ARG A 69 -3.11 7.58 16.10
N VAL A 70 -2.98 6.42 15.54
CA VAL A 70 -3.77 5.25 15.92
C VAL A 70 -2.87 4.03 15.98
N ALA A 71 -2.98 3.28 17.08
CA ALA A 71 -2.31 1.99 17.19
C ALA A 71 -2.97 0.98 16.26
N ILE A 72 -2.19 0.26 15.50
CA ILE A 72 -2.63 -0.79 14.60
C ILE A 72 -1.68 -1.97 14.69
N LEU A 73 -2.23 -3.18 14.70
CA LEU A 73 -1.42 -4.41 14.75
C LEU A 73 -0.29 -4.34 15.78
N ASP A 74 0.93 -4.18 15.35
CA ASP A 74 2.17 -4.18 16.15
C ASP A 74 2.94 -2.84 16.11
N THR A 75 2.28 -1.77 15.62
CA THR A 75 2.85 -0.43 15.49
C THR A 75 1.76 0.65 15.56
N GLU A 76 2.07 1.86 15.12
CA GLU A 76 1.11 2.96 14.99
C GLU A 76 1.22 3.66 13.65
N ILE A 77 0.11 4.21 13.17
CA ILE A 77 0.09 5.11 12.01
C ILE A 77 -0.18 6.54 12.47
N SER A 78 0.70 7.46 12.06
CA SER A 78 0.46 8.90 12.05
C SER A 78 -0.28 9.26 10.76
N TYR A 79 -1.29 10.10 10.85
CA TYR A 79 -2.06 10.51 9.68
C TYR A 79 -2.63 11.91 9.85
N VAL A 80 -2.79 12.62 8.72
CA VAL A 80 -3.58 13.85 8.65
C VAL A 80 -5.05 13.50 8.74
N ASP A 81 -5.83 14.28 9.49
CA ASP A 81 -7.29 14.14 9.60
C ASP A 81 -7.90 15.54 9.62
N GLN A 82 -8.42 15.99 8.49
CA GLN A 82 -8.94 17.34 8.32
C GLN A 82 -10.29 17.34 7.59
N GLY A 83 -11.22 18.15 8.10
CA GLY A 83 -12.57 18.26 7.56
C GLY A 83 -13.53 17.20 8.10
N GLU A 84 -14.75 17.20 7.58
CA GLU A 84 -15.84 16.31 7.98
C GLU A 84 -16.61 15.83 6.74
N GLY A 85 -17.41 14.77 6.88
CA GLY A 85 -18.22 14.19 5.80
C GLY A 85 -17.63 12.90 5.22
N ASP A 86 -17.95 12.60 3.95
CA ASP A 86 -17.48 11.39 3.27
C ASP A 86 -15.94 11.36 3.21
N PRO A 87 -15.32 10.19 3.43
CA PRO A 87 -13.87 10.09 3.52
C PRO A 87 -13.18 10.16 2.16
N VAL A 88 -12.16 11.01 2.07
CA VAL A 88 -11.19 11.05 0.97
C VAL A 88 -9.83 10.67 1.54
N VAL A 89 -9.32 9.52 1.12
CA VAL A 89 -8.08 8.92 1.62
C VAL A 89 -6.95 9.11 0.63
N PHE A 90 -5.87 9.73 1.07
CA PHE A 90 -4.71 10.07 0.26
C PHE A 90 -3.54 9.13 0.57
N LEU A 91 -3.17 8.28 -0.37
CA LEU A 91 -2.08 7.31 -0.21
C LEU A 91 -0.83 7.77 -0.97
N HIS A 92 0.23 8.02 -0.24
CA HIS A 92 1.54 8.40 -0.78
C HIS A 92 2.39 7.19 -1.20
N GLY A 93 3.55 7.44 -1.78
CA GLY A 93 4.53 6.43 -2.14
C GLY A 93 5.94 6.76 -1.68
N ASN A 94 6.94 6.30 -2.42
CA ASN A 94 8.36 6.43 -2.08
C ASN A 94 9.01 7.66 -2.76
N PRO A 95 9.82 8.46 -2.08
CA PRO A 95 10.18 8.48 -0.66
C PRO A 95 9.35 9.47 0.16
N THR A 96 8.15 9.75 -0.27
CA THR A 96 7.30 10.79 0.30
C THR A 96 6.56 10.32 1.56
N TRP A 97 5.75 11.19 2.12
CA TRP A 97 4.85 10.98 3.23
C TRP A 97 3.63 11.91 3.06
N SER A 98 2.69 11.94 3.98
CA SER A 98 1.46 12.74 3.85
C SER A 98 1.70 14.22 3.55
N TYR A 99 2.88 14.75 3.84
CA TYR A 99 3.31 16.12 3.50
C TYR A 99 3.12 16.48 2.02
N GLN A 100 3.27 15.52 1.11
CA GLN A 100 3.07 15.76 -0.33
C GLN A 100 1.64 16.24 -0.66
N TRP A 101 0.67 15.98 0.22
CA TRP A 101 -0.74 16.33 0.02
C TRP A 101 -1.13 17.68 0.63
N ARG A 102 -0.18 18.38 1.31
CA ARG A 102 -0.44 19.63 2.04
C ARG A 102 -1.12 20.72 1.23
N ASN A 103 -0.76 20.84 -0.05
CA ASN A 103 -1.29 21.86 -0.95
C ASN A 103 -2.56 21.40 -1.71
N ILE A 104 -3.01 20.14 -1.51
CA ILE A 104 -4.19 19.56 -2.18
C ILE A 104 -5.34 19.38 -1.19
N ILE A 105 -5.09 18.89 0.00
CA ILE A 105 -6.10 18.67 1.04
C ILE A 105 -6.99 19.89 1.28
N PRO A 106 -6.48 21.14 1.34
CA PRO A 106 -7.30 22.33 1.57
C PRO A 106 -8.43 22.55 0.56
N TYR A 107 -8.29 22.05 -0.68
CA TYR A 107 -9.35 22.17 -1.71
C TYR A 107 -10.56 21.27 -1.42
N LEU A 108 -10.40 20.21 -0.62
CA LEU A 108 -11.45 19.23 -0.33
C LEU A 108 -11.97 19.32 1.11
N SER A 109 -11.13 19.72 2.07
CA SER A 109 -11.42 19.60 3.50
C SER A 109 -12.58 20.45 4.01
N SER A 110 -13.07 21.40 3.23
CA SER A 110 -14.30 22.18 3.55
C SER A 110 -15.59 21.36 3.34
N ARG A 111 -15.54 20.23 2.61
CA ARG A 111 -16.71 19.41 2.24
C ARG A 111 -16.54 17.91 2.50
N TYR A 112 -15.32 17.47 2.69
CA TYR A 112 -14.97 16.05 2.84
C TYR A 112 -14.01 15.86 4.01
N ARG A 113 -14.04 14.70 4.63
CA ARG A 113 -13.03 14.31 5.61
C ARG A 113 -11.80 13.78 4.88
N CYS A 114 -10.74 14.56 4.88
CA CYS A 114 -9.47 14.23 4.23
C CYS A 114 -8.53 13.51 5.19
N LEU A 115 -8.13 12.31 4.83
CA LEU A 115 -7.27 11.45 5.64
C LEU A 115 -6.02 11.07 4.83
N ALA A 116 -4.83 11.35 5.35
CA ALA A 116 -3.58 11.00 4.69
C ALA A 116 -2.64 10.29 5.67
N PRO A 117 -2.60 8.94 5.68
CA PRO A 117 -1.67 8.20 6.52
C PRO A 117 -0.24 8.35 6.00
N ASP A 118 0.71 8.35 6.94
CA ASP A 118 2.08 8.02 6.65
C ASP A 118 2.22 6.50 6.67
N LEU A 119 2.77 5.91 5.62
CA LEU A 119 3.00 4.46 5.58
C LEU A 119 3.97 4.04 6.69
N VAL A 120 3.79 2.83 7.25
CA VAL A 120 4.62 2.36 8.37
C VAL A 120 6.11 2.43 8.04
N GLY A 121 6.89 3.02 8.94
CA GLY A 121 8.32 3.31 8.76
C GLY A 121 8.63 4.58 7.96
N MET A 122 7.62 5.24 7.40
CA MET A 122 7.75 6.48 6.63
C MET A 122 7.07 7.63 7.38
N GLY A 123 7.40 8.87 7.02
CA GLY A 123 6.86 10.04 7.71
C GLY A 123 7.01 9.94 9.22
N TRP A 124 5.93 10.21 9.92
CA TRP A 124 5.87 10.18 11.38
C TRP A 124 5.24 8.90 11.96
N SER A 125 4.93 7.92 11.11
CA SER A 125 4.44 6.61 11.55
C SER A 125 5.51 5.82 12.29
N GLY A 126 5.05 4.87 13.11
CA GLY A 126 5.89 3.91 13.81
C GLY A 126 6.66 3.00 12.86
N LYS A 127 7.62 2.27 13.39
CA LYS A 127 8.42 1.28 12.65
C LYS A 127 7.75 -0.08 12.71
N SER A 128 7.92 -0.89 11.65
CA SER A 128 7.58 -2.31 11.72
C SER A 128 8.61 -3.05 12.59
N PRO A 129 8.17 -3.89 13.54
CA PRO A 129 9.09 -4.71 14.35
C PRO A 129 9.94 -5.65 13.50
N THR A 130 9.41 -6.15 12.38
CA THR A 130 10.13 -7.05 11.46
C THR A 130 11.11 -6.30 10.56
N LYS A 131 10.94 -4.98 10.40
CA LYS A 131 11.73 -4.14 9.47
C LYS A 131 11.69 -4.61 8.01
N ALA A 132 10.71 -5.43 7.65
CA ALA A 132 10.62 -5.99 6.29
C ALA A 132 10.15 -4.95 5.27
N TYR A 133 9.14 -4.16 5.59
CA TYR A 133 8.58 -3.08 4.76
C TYR A 133 8.25 -3.49 3.33
N ARG A 134 7.90 -4.76 3.11
CA ARG A 134 7.48 -5.26 1.81
C ARG A 134 6.12 -4.67 1.41
N PHE A 135 5.80 -4.72 0.13
CA PHE A 135 4.49 -4.30 -0.38
C PHE A 135 3.33 -4.93 0.41
N VAL A 136 3.39 -6.24 0.64
CA VAL A 136 2.34 -6.97 1.38
C VAL A 136 2.23 -6.56 2.86
N ASP A 137 3.33 -6.13 3.48
CA ASP A 137 3.29 -5.59 4.84
C ASP A 137 2.57 -4.25 4.88
N HIS A 138 2.87 -3.36 3.94
CA HIS A 138 2.18 -2.07 3.84
C HIS A 138 0.68 -2.22 3.53
N VAL A 139 0.31 -3.17 2.67
CA VAL A 139 -1.11 -3.52 2.45
C VAL A 139 -1.79 -3.86 3.75
N ARG A 140 -1.19 -4.78 4.54
CA ARG A 140 -1.75 -5.21 5.83
C ARG A 140 -1.91 -4.06 6.82
N TYR A 141 -0.92 -3.16 6.89
CA TYR A 141 -0.97 -2.00 7.77
C TYR A 141 -2.03 -0.97 7.33
N VAL A 142 -2.14 -0.71 6.03
CA VAL A 142 -3.16 0.22 5.50
C VAL A 142 -4.57 -0.36 5.68
N ASP A 143 -4.76 -1.66 5.46
CA ASP A 143 -6.03 -2.33 5.74
C ASP A 143 -6.43 -2.17 7.22
N ALA A 144 -5.51 -2.49 8.14
CA ALA A 144 -5.76 -2.35 9.57
C ALA A 144 -6.04 -0.89 9.99
N TRP A 145 -5.42 0.08 9.34
CA TRP A 145 -5.67 1.49 9.58
C TRP A 145 -7.06 1.93 9.10
N LEU A 146 -7.46 1.50 7.90
CA LEU A 146 -8.80 1.76 7.37
C LEU A 146 -9.88 1.16 8.27
N ASP A 147 -9.67 -0.07 8.72
CA ASP A 147 -10.60 -0.79 9.59
C ASP A 147 -10.66 -0.14 10.99
N ALA A 148 -9.53 0.25 11.58
CA ALA A 148 -9.47 0.94 12.88
C ALA A 148 -10.17 2.31 12.88
N LEU A 149 -10.26 2.96 11.74
CA LEU A 149 -10.99 4.23 11.56
C LEU A 149 -12.41 4.03 11.03
N GLU A 150 -12.87 2.79 10.90
CA GLU A 150 -14.21 2.42 10.38
C GLU A 150 -14.49 3.00 8.99
N LEU A 151 -13.44 3.12 8.14
CA LEU A 151 -13.55 3.65 6.80
C LEU A 151 -14.06 2.55 5.83
N THR A 152 -15.32 2.19 6.01
CA THR A 152 -15.94 1.03 5.35
C THR A 152 -17.02 1.39 4.32
N ARG A 153 -17.25 2.69 4.07
CA ARG A 153 -18.25 3.16 3.11
C ARG A 153 -17.85 4.47 2.47
N ASN A 154 -18.24 4.65 1.21
CA ASN A 154 -18.10 5.89 0.44
C ASN A 154 -16.65 6.40 0.35
N VAL A 155 -15.65 5.55 0.50
CA VAL A 155 -14.25 5.97 0.48
C VAL A 155 -13.85 6.36 -0.94
N VAL A 156 -13.36 7.57 -1.12
CA VAL A 156 -12.66 7.99 -2.33
C VAL A 156 -11.15 7.85 -2.08
N LEU A 157 -10.48 7.08 -2.91
CA LEU A 157 -9.03 6.92 -2.84
C LEU A 157 -8.35 7.93 -3.78
N VAL A 158 -7.38 8.68 -3.28
CA VAL A 158 -6.47 9.53 -4.06
C VAL A 158 -5.06 8.99 -3.88
N THR A 159 -4.46 8.48 -4.94
CA THR A 159 -3.28 7.65 -4.83
C THR A 159 -2.14 8.08 -5.74
N HIS A 160 -0.93 7.94 -5.25
CA HIS A 160 0.30 8.23 -5.98
C HIS A 160 1.33 7.12 -5.75
N ASP A 161 2.11 6.79 -6.79
CA ASP A 161 3.23 5.85 -6.74
C ASP A 161 2.83 4.51 -6.09
N TRP A 162 3.49 4.07 -5.00
CA TRP A 162 3.15 2.84 -4.27
C TRP A 162 1.81 2.89 -3.53
N GLY A 163 1.32 4.08 -3.19
CA GLY A 163 -0.03 4.23 -2.65
C GLY A 163 -1.11 3.74 -3.62
N ALA A 164 -0.83 3.77 -4.93
CA ALA A 164 -1.78 3.32 -5.94
C ALA A 164 -2.00 1.79 -5.94
N PRO A 165 -1.00 0.92 -6.07
CA PRO A 165 -1.24 -0.52 -6.02
C PRO A 165 -1.77 -0.99 -4.66
N ILE A 166 -1.45 -0.30 -3.55
CA ILE A 166 -2.06 -0.55 -2.23
C ILE A 166 -3.57 -0.23 -2.29
N GLY A 167 -3.94 0.95 -2.77
CA GLY A 167 -5.33 1.38 -2.90
C GLY A 167 -6.12 0.53 -3.88
N PHE A 168 -5.55 0.14 -5.03
CA PHE A 168 -6.18 -0.74 -6.01
C PHE A 168 -6.43 -2.14 -5.42
N TYR A 169 -5.48 -2.67 -4.65
CA TYR A 169 -5.62 -3.96 -3.99
C TYR A 169 -6.73 -3.93 -2.93
N ARG A 170 -6.83 -2.86 -2.13
CA ARG A 170 -7.97 -2.65 -1.20
C ARG A 170 -9.29 -2.59 -1.97
N ALA A 171 -9.37 -1.76 -2.99
CA ALA A 171 -10.58 -1.56 -3.78
C ALA A 171 -11.05 -2.85 -4.47
N ARG A 172 -10.13 -3.68 -4.95
CA ARG A 172 -10.44 -4.97 -5.56
C ARG A 172 -11.01 -5.97 -4.55
N ARG A 173 -10.51 -5.99 -3.32
CA ARG A 173 -10.97 -6.90 -2.26
C ARG A 173 -12.23 -6.43 -1.55
N HIS A 174 -12.47 -5.13 -1.53
CA HIS A 174 -13.59 -4.49 -0.83
C HIS A 174 -14.27 -3.44 -1.74
N PRO A 175 -14.79 -3.85 -2.90
CA PRO A 175 -15.35 -2.91 -3.89
C PRO A 175 -16.55 -2.15 -3.35
N GLU A 176 -17.29 -2.71 -2.41
CA GLU A 176 -18.44 -2.09 -1.75
C GLU A 176 -18.07 -0.91 -0.85
N GLN A 177 -16.83 -0.81 -0.43
CA GLN A 177 -16.33 0.26 0.43
C GLN A 177 -15.84 1.47 -0.35
N ILE A 178 -15.44 1.25 -1.61
CA ILE A 178 -14.76 2.26 -2.43
C ILE A 178 -15.71 2.87 -3.44
N ARG A 179 -15.94 4.17 -3.30
CA ARG A 179 -16.82 4.94 -4.17
C ARG A 179 -16.16 5.35 -5.48
N ALA A 180 -14.87 5.69 -5.44
CA ALA A 180 -14.10 6.11 -6.61
C ALA A 180 -12.59 6.08 -6.34
N ILE A 181 -11.80 6.14 -7.40
CA ILE A 181 -10.34 6.22 -7.33
C ILE A 181 -9.82 7.35 -8.21
N ALA A 182 -9.03 8.26 -7.64
CA ALA A 182 -8.15 9.15 -8.38
C ALA A 182 -6.70 8.65 -8.26
N TYR A 183 -5.97 8.63 -9.36
CA TYR A 183 -4.59 8.14 -9.34
C TYR A 183 -3.69 8.93 -10.28
N MET A 184 -2.42 9.04 -9.90
CA MET A 184 -1.38 9.74 -10.63
C MET A 184 -0.03 9.07 -10.45
N GLU A 185 0.79 9.05 -11.51
CA GLU A 185 2.16 8.51 -11.52
C GLU A 185 2.28 7.13 -10.84
N ALA A 186 1.26 6.29 -11.02
CA ALA A 186 0.95 5.08 -10.29
C ALA A 186 1.73 3.85 -10.81
N ILE A 187 1.82 2.80 -9.97
CA ILE A 187 2.22 1.47 -10.40
C ILE A 187 0.95 0.71 -10.79
N VAL A 188 0.59 0.79 -12.07
CA VAL A 188 -0.70 0.28 -12.59
C VAL A 188 -0.63 -1.15 -13.15
N ALA A 189 0.57 -1.62 -13.51
CA ALA A 189 0.82 -2.95 -14.04
C ALA A 189 2.29 -3.34 -13.84
N PRO A 190 2.64 -4.63 -13.93
CA PRO A 190 4.03 -5.06 -13.96
C PRO A 190 4.81 -4.40 -15.10
N ARG A 191 6.05 -4.06 -14.83
CA ARG A 191 6.96 -3.38 -15.75
C ARG A 191 7.90 -4.37 -16.41
N ARG A 192 8.41 -3.97 -17.57
CA ARG A 192 9.58 -4.57 -18.23
C ARG A 192 10.73 -3.59 -18.13
N TRP A 193 11.97 -4.07 -18.16
CA TRP A 193 13.11 -3.16 -18.23
C TRP A 193 13.03 -2.21 -19.43
N ALA A 194 12.42 -2.64 -20.53
CA ALA A 194 12.18 -1.81 -21.71
C ALA A 194 11.18 -0.66 -21.50
N ASP A 195 10.37 -0.68 -20.45
CA ASP A 195 9.42 0.40 -20.13
C ASP A 195 10.13 1.63 -19.51
N PHE A 196 11.39 1.50 -19.09
CA PHE A 196 12.17 2.60 -18.53
C PHE A 196 12.90 3.38 -19.62
N THR A 197 12.75 4.69 -19.61
CA THR A 197 13.42 5.62 -20.52
C THR A 197 14.41 6.51 -19.79
N GLY A 198 15.29 7.20 -20.49
CA GLY A 198 16.21 8.19 -19.93
C GLY A 198 17.23 7.64 -18.92
N GLY A 199 17.58 6.35 -19.01
CA GLY A 199 18.57 5.72 -18.11
C GLY A 199 18.00 5.32 -16.74
N ARG A 200 16.70 5.39 -16.54
CA ARG A 200 16.04 4.98 -15.29
C ARG A 200 16.17 3.47 -15.05
N ASP A 201 16.29 2.66 -16.09
CA ASP A 201 16.60 1.23 -15.97
C ASP A 201 17.91 1.01 -15.20
N ARG A 202 18.97 1.75 -15.53
CA ARG A 202 20.26 1.70 -14.82
C ARG A 202 20.13 2.12 -13.37
N GLN A 203 19.35 3.17 -13.10
CA GLN A 203 19.10 3.63 -11.74
C GLN A 203 18.41 2.53 -10.90
N PHE A 204 17.34 1.91 -11.42
CA PHE A 204 16.64 0.85 -10.68
C PHE A 204 17.49 -0.42 -10.52
N ARG A 205 18.33 -0.79 -11.50
CA ARG A 205 19.31 -1.89 -11.36
C ARG A 205 20.31 -1.59 -10.24
N LEU A 206 20.81 -0.36 -10.18
CA LEU A 206 21.72 0.09 -9.12
C LEU A 206 21.06 0.03 -7.74
N LEU A 207 19.84 0.55 -7.59
CA LEU A 207 19.08 0.54 -6.33
C LEU A 207 18.76 -0.88 -5.85
N ARG A 208 18.65 -1.85 -6.75
CA ARG A 208 18.41 -3.27 -6.46
C ARG A 208 19.71 -4.06 -6.18
N SER A 209 20.86 -3.47 -6.43
CA SER A 209 22.17 -4.07 -6.17
C SER A 209 22.62 -3.86 -4.71
N PRO A 210 23.69 -4.53 -4.25
CA PRO A 210 24.30 -4.25 -2.95
C PRO A 210 24.74 -2.80 -2.77
N GLU A 211 25.24 -2.15 -3.84
CA GLU A 211 25.64 -0.74 -3.82
C GLU A 211 24.44 0.18 -3.54
N GLY A 212 23.23 -0.21 -4.00
CA GLY A 212 22.00 0.51 -3.69
C GLY A 212 21.73 0.65 -2.19
N GLU A 213 22.17 -0.31 -1.39
CA GLU A 213 22.03 -0.23 0.07
C GLU A 213 22.84 0.94 0.65
N ARG A 214 24.11 1.07 0.26
CA ARG A 214 24.96 2.19 0.67
C ARG A 214 24.38 3.53 0.23
N LEU A 215 24.00 3.65 -1.03
CA LEU A 215 23.45 4.88 -1.59
C LEU A 215 22.16 5.32 -0.89
N VAL A 216 21.27 4.39 -0.59
CA VAL A 216 19.99 4.72 0.02
C VAL A 216 20.12 4.91 1.53
N LEU A 217 20.79 3.98 2.22
CA LEU A 217 20.82 4.01 3.68
C LEU A 217 21.87 4.99 4.23
N ASP A 218 23.03 5.14 3.60
CA ASP A 218 24.10 5.99 4.10
C ASP A 218 24.02 7.41 3.49
N GLU A 219 23.72 7.53 2.20
CA GLU A 219 23.67 8.81 1.48
C GLU A 219 22.27 9.40 1.32
N ASN A 220 21.22 8.69 1.77
CA ASN A 220 19.81 9.15 1.64
C ASN A 220 19.42 9.50 0.20
N MET A 221 19.94 8.77 -0.79
CA MET A 221 19.83 9.08 -2.22
C MET A 221 18.40 9.35 -2.67
N PHE A 222 17.40 8.65 -2.12
CA PHE A 222 16.00 8.85 -2.51
C PHE A 222 15.50 10.26 -2.22
N VAL A 223 15.80 10.78 -1.02
CA VAL A 223 15.34 12.12 -0.61
C VAL A 223 16.23 13.20 -1.22
N GLU A 224 17.55 12.97 -1.25
CA GLU A 224 18.49 14.01 -1.67
C GLU A 224 18.60 14.16 -3.19
N ILE A 225 18.36 13.08 -3.95
CA ILE A 225 18.60 13.05 -5.39
C ILE A 225 17.36 12.67 -6.18
N VAL A 226 16.69 11.57 -5.81
CA VAL A 226 15.58 11.03 -6.64
C VAL A 226 14.34 11.91 -6.53
N LEU A 227 13.97 12.32 -5.32
CA LEU A 227 12.84 13.20 -5.08
C LEU A 227 12.93 14.51 -5.88
N PRO A 228 13.97 15.36 -5.72
CA PRO A 228 14.02 16.64 -6.43
C PRO A 228 14.14 16.48 -7.95
N ARG A 229 14.72 15.37 -8.45
CA ARG A 229 14.74 15.06 -9.90
C ARG A 229 13.39 14.62 -10.43
N GLY A 230 12.48 14.22 -9.59
CA GLY A 230 11.10 13.88 -9.92
C GLY A 230 10.14 15.06 -9.89
N ILE A 231 10.64 16.29 -9.78
CA ILE A 231 9.89 17.54 -9.68
C ILE A 231 10.45 18.54 -10.69
N LEU A 232 9.57 19.27 -11.39
CA LEU A 232 10.00 20.30 -12.36
C LEU A 232 10.43 21.59 -11.66
N ARG A 233 9.67 22.02 -10.62
CA ARG A 233 10.02 23.21 -9.86
C ARG A 233 11.17 22.92 -8.89
N LYS A 234 11.85 23.93 -8.45
CA LYS A 234 12.80 23.80 -7.34
C LYS A 234 12.02 23.86 -6.02
N LEU A 235 12.22 22.87 -5.16
CA LEU A 235 11.75 22.92 -3.77
C LEU A 235 12.55 23.97 -2.99
N SER A 236 11.90 24.65 -2.04
CA SER A 236 12.61 25.52 -1.08
C SER A 236 13.44 24.67 -0.10
N ASP A 237 14.31 25.32 0.65
CA ASP A 237 15.12 24.64 1.66
C ASP A 237 14.24 24.09 2.79
N GLU A 238 13.16 24.80 3.15
CA GLU A 238 12.16 24.36 4.13
C GLU A 238 11.39 23.13 3.63
N GLU A 239 10.97 23.13 2.37
CA GLU A 239 10.30 21.98 1.76
C GLU A 239 11.21 20.76 1.69
N MET A 240 12.47 20.95 1.30
CA MET A 240 13.46 19.86 1.31
C MET A 240 13.73 19.36 2.72
N GLU A 241 13.81 20.24 3.72
CA GLU A 241 13.97 19.83 5.11
C GLU A 241 12.77 19.05 5.63
N ALA A 242 11.55 19.44 5.23
CA ALA A 242 10.35 18.67 5.54
C ALA A 242 10.41 17.25 5.00
N TYR A 243 10.87 17.07 3.76
CA TYR A 243 11.06 15.73 3.18
C TYR A 243 12.19 14.95 3.84
N ARG A 244 13.25 15.61 4.33
CA ARG A 244 14.38 14.97 5.04
C ARG A 244 14.04 14.53 6.45
N ALA A 245 13.19 15.29 7.14
CA ALA A 245 12.97 15.16 8.57
C ALA A 245 12.67 13.71 9.03
N PRO A 246 11.81 12.92 8.35
CA PRO A 246 11.56 11.54 8.74
C PRO A 246 12.73 10.59 8.48
N TYR A 247 13.67 10.96 7.62
CA TYR A 247 14.70 10.07 7.08
C TYR A 247 16.13 10.45 7.54
N ARG A 248 16.26 11.15 8.66
CA ARG A 248 17.57 11.54 9.20
C ARG A 248 18.41 10.34 9.61
N ASP A 249 17.77 9.33 10.19
CA ASP A 249 18.43 8.12 10.66
C ASP A 249 18.50 7.04 9.57
N ARG A 250 19.62 6.31 9.51
CA ARG A 250 19.85 5.20 8.60
C ARG A 250 18.71 4.17 8.64
N GLU A 251 18.25 3.81 9.84
CA GLU A 251 17.18 2.83 10.02
C GLU A 251 15.84 3.30 9.44
N ARG A 252 15.55 4.60 9.54
CA ARG A 252 14.33 5.17 8.97
C ARG A 252 14.32 5.22 7.44
N ARG A 253 15.47 5.02 6.79
CA ARG A 253 15.60 4.92 5.33
C ARG A 253 15.34 3.52 4.79
N LEU A 254 15.18 2.49 5.66
CA LEU A 254 14.92 1.10 5.22
C LEU A 254 13.70 0.98 4.27
N PRO A 255 12.54 1.59 4.54
CA PRO A 255 11.42 1.51 3.60
C PRO A 255 11.79 2.03 2.21
N THR A 256 12.55 3.14 2.13
CA THR A 256 12.92 3.74 0.85
C THR A 256 13.88 2.85 0.04
N LEU A 257 14.61 1.95 0.70
CA LEU A 257 15.43 0.92 0.06
C LEU A 257 14.60 -0.27 -0.40
N VAL A 258 13.60 -0.68 0.39
CA VAL A 258 12.78 -1.85 0.07
C VAL A 258 11.88 -1.58 -1.14
N TRP A 259 11.26 -0.41 -1.23
CA TRP A 259 10.35 -0.06 -2.30
C TRP A 259 10.88 -0.27 -3.72
N PRO A 260 12.08 0.17 -4.13
CA PRO A 260 12.59 -0.10 -5.47
C PRO A 260 12.91 -1.59 -5.71
N ARG A 261 13.15 -2.36 -4.63
CA ARG A 261 13.37 -3.81 -4.69
C ARG A 261 12.07 -4.59 -4.87
N GLU A 262 10.96 -4.03 -4.40
CA GLU A 262 9.60 -4.58 -4.56
C GLU A 262 8.94 -4.20 -5.90
N LEU A 263 9.50 -3.23 -6.65
CA LEU A 263 8.91 -2.83 -7.93
C LEU A 263 8.84 -4.04 -8.88
N PRO A 264 7.63 -4.42 -9.36
CA PRO A 264 7.43 -5.62 -10.17
C PRO A 264 8.00 -5.42 -11.59
N ILE A 265 9.22 -5.93 -11.82
CA ILE A 265 9.94 -5.78 -13.09
C ILE A 265 10.34 -7.16 -13.61
N ASP A 266 9.96 -7.48 -14.87
CA ASP A 266 10.29 -8.74 -15.55
C ASP A 266 10.03 -10.00 -14.72
N GLY A 267 8.90 -10.02 -14.01
CA GLY A 267 8.46 -11.17 -13.22
C GLY A 267 8.90 -11.17 -11.74
N GLU A 268 9.68 -10.19 -11.29
CA GLU A 268 10.23 -10.17 -9.92
C GLU A 268 9.92 -8.86 -9.17
N PRO A 269 9.57 -8.94 -7.87
CA PRO A 269 9.24 -10.15 -7.07
C PRO A 269 7.92 -10.78 -7.53
N ALA A 270 7.86 -12.10 -7.60
CA ALA A 270 6.75 -12.84 -8.21
C ALA A 270 5.40 -12.62 -7.51
N ASP A 271 5.38 -12.51 -6.19
CA ASP A 271 4.17 -12.25 -5.41
C ASP A 271 3.62 -10.84 -5.65
N VAL A 272 4.48 -9.83 -5.74
CA VAL A 272 4.08 -8.45 -6.06
C VAL A 272 3.61 -8.35 -7.51
N VAL A 273 4.32 -9.02 -8.44
CA VAL A 273 3.91 -9.13 -9.86
C VAL A 273 2.50 -9.68 -9.96
N ALA A 274 2.19 -10.78 -9.27
CA ALA A 274 0.87 -11.39 -9.29
C ALA A 274 -0.22 -10.42 -8.82
N ILE A 275 -0.01 -9.74 -7.70
CA ILE A 275 -0.99 -8.78 -7.14
C ILE A 275 -1.18 -7.58 -8.08
N VAL A 276 -0.10 -7.01 -8.60
CA VAL A 276 -0.18 -5.82 -9.47
C VAL A 276 -0.80 -6.16 -10.82
N ASP A 277 -0.54 -7.34 -11.36
CA ASP A 277 -1.18 -7.84 -12.58
C ASP A 277 -2.68 -8.10 -12.40
N GLU A 278 -3.08 -8.67 -11.28
CA GLU A 278 -4.49 -8.83 -10.94
C GLU A 278 -5.19 -7.49 -10.74
N ASN A 279 -4.52 -6.50 -10.12
CA ASN A 279 -5.06 -5.15 -10.00
C ASN A 279 -5.28 -4.52 -11.37
N ALA A 280 -4.33 -4.67 -12.31
CA ALA A 280 -4.45 -4.18 -13.67
C ALA A 280 -5.66 -4.79 -14.41
N ARG A 281 -5.82 -6.11 -14.32
CA ARG A 281 -6.97 -6.84 -14.92
C ARG A 281 -8.30 -6.39 -14.31
N TRP A 282 -8.34 -6.21 -13.00
CA TRP A 282 -9.53 -5.73 -12.30
C TRP A 282 -9.88 -4.29 -12.71
N LEU A 283 -8.91 -3.38 -12.77
CA LEU A 283 -9.13 -2.00 -13.22
C LEU A 283 -9.69 -1.96 -14.65
N ALA A 284 -9.19 -2.82 -15.54
CA ALA A 284 -9.67 -2.94 -16.92
C ALA A 284 -11.10 -3.46 -17.02
N SER A 285 -11.62 -4.18 -16.03
CA SER A 285 -12.99 -4.70 -15.98
C SER A 285 -13.95 -3.94 -15.06
N SER A 286 -13.45 -2.98 -14.27
CA SER A 286 -14.22 -2.27 -13.24
C SER A 286 -15.01 -1.06 -13.79
N GLY A 287 -15.94 -1.31 -14.73
CA GLY A 287 -16.80 -0.25 -15.31
C GLY A 287 -17.77 0.40 -14.32
N HIS A 288 -18.06 -0.27 -13.21
CA HIS A 288 -18.89 0.27 -12.12
C HIS A 288 -18.17 1.32 -11.27
N LEU A 289 -16.83 1.31 -11.23
CA LEU A 289 -16.02 2.18 -10.39
C LEU A 289 -15.56 3.42 -11.16
N PRO A 290 -16.01 4.63 -10.78
CA PRO A 290 -15.50 5.87 -11.35
C PRO A 290 -14.02 6.09 -11.08
N LYS A 291 -13.29 6.53 -12.10
CA LYS A 291 -11.85 6.79 -12.00
C LYS A 291 -11.51 8.19 -12.49
N LEU A 292 -10.53 8.82 -11.84
CA LEU A 292 -9.87 10.01 -12.33
C LEU A 292 -8.39 9.69 -12.56
N PHE A 293 -7.98 9.70 -13.82
CA PHE A 293 -6.58 9.63 -14.18
C PHE A 293 -6.00 11.04 -14.26
N ILE A 294 -5.10 11.38 -13.35
CA ILE A 294 -4.34 12.62 -13.38
C ILE A 294 -3.01 12.31 -14.08
N ASN A 295 -2.98 12.64 -15.37
CA ASN A 295 -1.86 12.39 -16.25
C ASN A 295 -0.82 13.51 -16.14
N GLY A 296 0.43 13.16 -15.87
CA GLY A 296 1.55 14.10 -15.88
C GLY A 296 2.08 14.36 -17.29
N ASP A 297 2.35 15.62 -17.63
CA ASP A 297 3.04 16.01 -18.85
C ASP A 297 4.35 16.76 -18.50
N PRO A 298 5.51 16.20 -18.83
CA PRO A 298 5.74 14.95 -19.57
C PRO A 298 5.48 13.67 -18.75
N GLY A 299 5.33 13.75 -17.41
CA GLY A 299 5.22 12.60 -16.52
C GLY A 299 6.55 11.85 -16.39
N ALA A 300 6.54 10.78 -15.62
CA ALA A 300 7.72 9.96 -15.39
C ALA A 300 7.41 8.46 -15.34
N SER A 301 6.58 8.03 -14.39
CA SER A 301 6.22 6.61 -14.23
C SER A 301 5.18 6.15 -15.23
N LEU A 302 4.20 6.98 -15.50
CA LEU A 302 3.16 6.72 -16.48
C LEU A 302 3.51 7.36 -17.82
N SER A 303 4.30 6.66 -18.62
CA SER A 303 4.68 7.04 -19.98
C SER A 303 4.57 5.85 -20.92
N GLY A 304 4.46 6.09 -22.23
CA GLY A 304 4.37 5.04 -23.26
C GLY A 304 3.30 4.00 -22.92
N ARG A 305 3.65 2.73 -23.02
CA ARG A 305 2.75 1.60 -22.81
C ARG A 305 1.90 1.69 -21.52
N LEU A 306 2.47 2.16 -20.42
CA LEU A 306 1.74 2.22 -19.14
C LEU A 306 0.71 3.35 -19.12
N ARG A 307 1.02 4.49 -19.74
CA ARG A 307 0.04 5.57 -19.95
C ARG A 307 -1.09 5.13 -20.88
N ASP A 308 -0.74 4.44 -21.97
CA ASP A 308 -1.73 3.92 -22.91
C ASP A 308 -2.65 2.89 -22.24
N LEU A 309 -2.09 2.01 -21.38
CA LEU A 309 -2.89 1.10 -20.58
C LEU A 309 -3.88 1.84 -19.67
N CYS A 310 -3.45 2.90 -18.97
CA CYS A 310 -4.34 3.70 -18.14
C CYS A 310 -5.56 4.21 -18.92
N ARG A 311 -5.37 4.63 -20.18
CA ARG A 311 -6.42 5.14 -21.06
C ARG A 311 -7.43 4.11 -21.51
N THR A 312 -7.14 2.82 -21.31
CA THR A 312 -8.09 1.72 -21.60
C THR A 312 -9.06 1.44 -20.46
N PHE A 313 -8.83 1.99 -19.26
CA PHE A 313 -9.69 1.70 -18.12
C PHE A 313 -11.08 2.32 -18.30
N PRO A 314 -12.15 1.54 -18.09
CA PRO A 314 -13.52 2.03 -18.28
C PRO A 314 -13.94 3.00 -17.17
N ASN A 315 -14.98 3.79 -17.43
CA ASN A 315 -15.56 4.78 -16.49
C ASN A 315 -14.50 5.70 -15.88
N GLN A 316 -13.69 6.30 -16.75
CA GLN A 316 -12.56 7.11 -16.38
C GLN A 316 -12.62 8.49 -17.05
N ARG A 317 -12.35 9.52 -16.26
CA ARG A 317 -12.01 10.88 -16.72
C ARG A 317 -10.49 11.03 -16.67
N GLU A 318 -9.90 11.69 -17.68
CA GLU A 318 -8.48 12.09 -17.68
C GLU A 318 -8.38 13.60 -17.53
N VAL A 319 -7.45 14.05 -16.69
CA VAL A 319 -7.00 15.44 -16.59
C VAL A 319 -5.48 15.43 -16.73
N THR A 320 -4.95 16.25 -17.63
CA THR A 320 -3.51 16.39 -17.81
C THR A 320 -3.00 17.63 -17.10
N VAL A 321 -1.96 17.44 -16.28
CA VAL A 321 -1.28 18.50 -15.54
C VAL A 321 0.20 18.50 -15.86
N LYS A 322 0.85 19.67 -15.75
CA LYS A 322 2.29 19.78 -15.96
C LYS A 322 3.05 19.16 -14.79
N GLY A 323 3.99 18.27 -15.04
CA GLY A 323 4.80 17.71 -13.96
C GLY A 323 5.56 16.45 -14.35
N LEU A 324 6.45 16.02 -13.45
CA LEU A 324 7.20 14.77 -13.58
C LEU A 324 6.54 13.68 -12.73
N HIS A 325 7.24 13.19 -11.70
CA HIS A 325 6.73 12.11 -10.85
C HIS A 325 5.89 12.64 -9.68
N HIS A 326 6.34 13.71 -9.03
CA HIS A 326 5.63 14.29 -7.89
C HIS A 326 4.74 15.45 -8.36
N LEU A 327 3.65 15.11 -9.06
CA LEU A 327 2.70 16.08 -9.63
C LEU A 327 2.11 17.00 -8.58
N GLN A 328 2.02 16.54 -7.33
CA GLN A 328 1.54 17.28 -6.18
C GLN A 328 2.40 18.52 -5.87
N GLU A 329 3.68 18.46 -6.25
CA GLU A 329 4.62 19.58 -6.11
C GLU A 329 4.62 20.49 -7.33
N ASP A 330 4.37 19.93 -8.50
CA ASP A 330 4.43 20.68 -9.76
C ASP A 330 3.11 21.41 -10.11
N SER A 331 1.98 20.77 -9.84
CA SER A 331 0.64 21.25 -10.22
C SER A 331 -0.40 21.05 -9.11
N PRO A 332 -0.13 21.51 -7.87
CA PRO A 332 -1.06 21.32 -6.76
C PRO A 332 -2.40 21.98 -6.97
N LYS A 333 -2.45 23.14 -7.67
CA LYS A 333 -3.67 23.89 -7.95
C LYS A 333 -4.57 23.11 -8.90
N GLU A 334 -4.05 22.68 -10.05
CA GLU A 334 -4.81 21.97 -11.07
C GLU A 334 -5.37 20.64 -10.54
N ILE A 335 -4.58 19.92 -9.72
CA ILE A 335 -5.00 18.70 -9.03
C ILE A 335 -6.08 19.03 -7.98
N GLY A 336 -5.83 20.09 -7.18
CA GLY A 336 -6.75 20.56 -6.15
C GLY A 336 -8.10 21.03 -6.68
N GLU A 337 -8.16 21.57 -7.89
CA GLU A 337 -9.39 21.95 -8.58
C GLU A 337 -10.11 20.75 -9.22
N ALA A 338 -9.37 19.80 -9.79
CA ALA A 338 -9.94 18.64 -10.47
C ALA A 338 -10.58 17.62 -9.51
N LEU A 339 -10.02 17.45 -8.32
CA LEU A 339 -10.48 16.45 -7.35
C LEU A 339 -11.88 16.76 -6.77
N PRO A 340 -12.19 17.98 -6.27
CA PRO A 340 -13.53 18.32 -5.80
C PRO A 340 -14.59 18.15 -6.87
N ASP A 341 -14.30 18.57 -8.11
CA ASP A 341 -15.20 18.42 -9.26
C ASP A 341 -15.49 16.96 -9.58
N PHE A 342 -14.45 16.11 -9.50
CA PHE A 342 -14.60 14.67 -9.68
C PHE A 342 -15.46 14.05 -8.58
N VAL A 343 -15.17 14.35 -7.31
CA VAL A 343 -15.89 13.77 -6.16
C VAL A 343 -17.35 14.26 -6.12
N ALA A 344 -17.60 15.53 -6.41
CA ALA A 344 -18.96 16.09 -6.48
C ALA A 344 -19.79 15.49 -7.63
N GLY A 345 -19.15 15.13 -8.73
CA GLY A 345 -19.78 14.49 -9.88
C GLY A 345 -20.12 13.01 -9.73
N LEU A 346 -19.69 12.37 -8.62
CA LEU A 346 -20.04 10.98 -8.33
C LEU A 346 -21.53 10.89 -8.01
N ARG A 347 -22.27 10.07 -8.77
CA ARG A 347 -23.70 9.85 -8.49
C ARG A 347 -23.85 9.17 -7.11
N SER A 348 -24.80 9.64 -6.34
CA SER A 348 -25.22 9.03 -5.07
C SER A 348 -25.76 7.62 -5.27
#